data_6efc84f76c1a9053eead9af62a11557b
#
_entry.id   6efc84f76c1a9053eead9af62a11557b
#
_cell.length_a   1.000
_cell.length_b   1.000
_cell.length_c   1.000
_cell.angle_alpha   90.00
_cell.angle_beta   90.00
_cell.angle_gamma   90.00
#
_symmetry.space_group_name_H-M   'P 1'
#
loop_
_entity.id
_entity.type
_entity.pdbx_description
1 polymer ?
#
loop_
_entity_poly.entity_id
_entity_poly.type
_entity_poly.pdbx_seq_one_letter_code
_entity_poly.pdbx_strand_id
1 'polypeptide(L)'
;MSNNIYAALEQLGLSAQKRAIHVQFSNSALSQQVFLQRIDGTHQINEGVRLQLICLATSASIPLKSFIGTQAAIDIVTDKSELTRISGIVTQADIGASDGSLTIYRLTVEDPTALWKHRRNSRVFMNKSVVDVIQTVFQEWTQRSPLFASSLSLDKSGLSKDYDVRPFIMQASESDFDFLTRLMRSEGINWLIDEAQLKVSSSTEQIQAQKLRLIDDNSQFSALERRNIRFHRSSAVEKTDSITNFIGQRSIQPTSVHIQRWQADVLDIDEGAGSVQSKHSHSENYDNASLALEQAWHFSPAWIQDLNGEDGATPSGNSQIEKFNQNLSNYYDSQAKQFTATSTVRDAHVGYWFELNEHPEIDQHSGADKEFLITAKSFYNQNNLPKDLTDQVTALVKQSNWQVSQITSNTNDERQASNLTIQRRNISTVPAYNPLQHRPIASPQRAKVVGPSGEEIHVDEWGRIKVRFLFSRNEDNTHDGGAGSNDNDTDSAWVDVLTPWAGEGYGARFLPRIGEIVVIDFFDGNIDRPFVVG
;
A
#
# COMPACT_ATOMS: atom_id res chain seq x y z
N MET A 1 15.04 25.45 -34.82
CA MET A 1 13.86 25.96 -34.08
C MET A 1 13.99 25.52 -32.64
N SER A 2 13.79 26.41 -31.71
CA SER A 2 13.88 26.09 -30.28
C SER A 2 12.79 25.06 -29.92
N ASN A 3 13.19 23.87 -29.44
CA ASN A 3 12.25 22.83 -28.94
C ASN A 3 11.59 23.24 -27.61
N ASN A 4 11.58 24.52 -27.26
CA ASN A 4 11.05 25.04 -26.03
C ASN A 4 9.56 25.38 -26.22
N ILE A 5 8.67 24.51 -25.77
CA ILE A 5 7.22 24.70 -25.84
C ILE A 5 6.79 25.97 -25.10
N TYR A 6 7.48 26.36 -24.04
CA TYR A 6 7.12 27.55 -23.25
C TYR A 6 7.30 28.84 -24.07
N ALA A 7 8.35 28.95 -24.90
CA ALA A 7 8.52 30.07 -25.79
C ALA A 7 7.41 30.14 -26.87
N ALA A 8 6.94 28.98 -27.34
CA ALA A 8 5.81 28.93 -28.27
C ALA A 8 4.48 29.35 -27.60
N LEU A 9 4.25 28.93 -26.38
CA LEU A 9 3.05 29.29 -25.60
C LEU A 9 3.05 30.76 -25.15
N GLU A 10 4.23 31.34 -24.87
CA GLU A 10 4.36 32.77 -24.56
C GLU A 10 4.03 33.66 -25.78
N GLN A 11 4.39 33.23 -26.99
CA GLN A 11 3.95 33.90 -28.22
C GLN A 11 2.42 33.89 -28.41
N LEU A 12 1.74 32.91 -27.83
CA LEU A 12 0.28 32.81 -27.78
C LEU A 12 -0.34 33.53 -26.58
N GLY A 13 0.43 34.34 -25.82
CA GLY A 13 -0.06 35.12 -24.68
C GLY A 13 -0.19 34.37 -23.36
N LEU A 14 0.41 33.17 -23.28
CA LEU A 14 0.41 32.36 -22.05
C LEU A 14 1.64 32.68 -21.19
N SER A 15 1.47 33.50 -20.16
CA SER A 15 2.52 33.79 -19.18
C SER A 15 2.83 32.56 -18.33
N ALA A 16 4.11 32.24 -18.13
CA ALA A 16 4.60 31.20 -17.24
C ALA A 16 4.06 31.30 -15.80
N GLN A 17 3.72 32.51 -15.36
CA GLN A 17 3.32 32.82 -13.99
C GLN A 17 1.83 32.60 -13.68
N LYS A 18 1.00 32.30 -14.66
CA LYS A 18 -0.47 32.15 -14.50
C LYS A 18 -0.98 30.75 -14.74
N ARG A 19 -0.16 29.73 -14.53
CA ARG A 19 -0.54 28.33 -14.75
C ARG A 19 -1.16 27.73 -13.48
N ALA A 20 -2.20 26.92 -13.65
CA ALA A 20 -2.85 26.22 -12.56
C ALA A 20 -2.07 25.00 -12.09
N ILE A 21 -1.34 24.35 -13.02
CA ILE A 21 -0.53 23.16 -12.75
C ILE A 21 0.82 23.22 -13.48
N HIS A 22 1.84 22.67 -12.85
CA HIS A 22 3.21 22.60 -13.37
C HIS A 22 3.73 21.18 -13.31
N VAL A 23 4.66 20.82 -14.20
CA VAL A 23 5.43 19.58 -14.12
C VAL A 23 6.91 19.87 -14.17
N GLN A 24 7.67 19.21 -13.32
CA GLN A 24 9.13 19.20 -13.31
C GLN A 24 9.61 17.76 -13.38
N PHE A 25 10.60 17.49 -14.23
CA PHE A 25 11.28 16.21 -14.30
C PHE A 25 12.69 16.32 -13.73
N SER A 26 13.22 15.23 -13.18
CA SER A 26 14.63 15.15 -12.79
C SER A 26 15.58 15.38 -13.98
N ASN A 27 15.12 15.08 -15.19
CA ASN A 27 15.76 15.49 -16.44
C ASN A 27 15.26 16.88 -16.86
N SER A 28 16.07 17.91 -16.65
CA SER A 28 15.73 19.30 -16.95
C SER A 28 15.41 19.56 -18.43
N ALA A 29 16.01 18.80 -19.36
CA ALA A 29 15.72 18.93 -20.78
C ALA A 29 14.27 18.54 -21.09
N LEU A 30 13.71 17.53 -20.44
CA LEU A 30 12.30 17.16 -20.59
C LEU A 30 11.37 18.23 -20.01
N SER A 31 11.73 18.82 -18.87
CA SER A 31 10.94 19.91 -18.27
C SER A 31 10.77 21.11 -19.18
N GLN A 32 11.69 21.33 -20.13
CA GLN A 32 11.60 22.42 -21.10
C GLN A 32 10.86 22.04 -22.40
N GLN A 33 10.71 20.75 -22.67
CA GLN A 33 10.12 20.25 -23.92
C GLN A 33 8.64 19.94 -23.81
N VAL A 34 8.13 19.71 -22.61
CA VAL A 34 6.73 19.33 -22.38
C VAL A 34 6.02 20.28 -21.44
N PHE A 35 4.77 20.55 -21.73
CA PHE A 35 3.87 21.37 -20.95
C PHE A 35 2.73 20.50 -20.40
N LEU A 36 2.51 20.51 -19.08
CA LEU A 36 1.44 19.77 -18.47
C LEU A 36 0.08 20.45 -18.72
N GLN A 37 -0.79 19.74 -19.43
CA GLN A 37 -2.15 20.22 -19.72
C GLN A 37 -3.17 19.69 -18.72
N ARG A 38 -3.08 18.41 -18.38
CA ARG A 38 -4.04 17.76 -17.50
C ARG A 38 -3.35 16.70 -16.65
N ILE A 39 -3.79 16.59 -15.43
CA ILE A 39 -3.51 15.48 -14.53
C ILE A 39 -4.82 14.82 -14.09
N ASP A 40 -4.88 13.50 -14.16
CA ASP A 40 -5.86 12.65 -13.52
C ASP A 40 -5.11 11.77 -12.52
N GLY A 41 -5.52 11.78 -11.26
CA GLY A 41 -4.75 11.11 -10.21
C GLY A 41 -5.62 10.33 -9.23
N THR A 42 -5.03 9.27 -8.69
CA THR A 42 -5.54 8.53 -7.54
C THR A 42 -4.44 8.40 -6.50
N HIS A 43 -4.83 8.53 -5.24
CA HIS A 43 -3.99 8.27 -4.09
C HIS A 43 -4.83 7.60 -3.02
N GLN A 44 -4.33 6.52 -2.41
CA GLN A 44 -5.05 5.76 -1.41
C GLN A 44 -4.09 5.14 -0.40
N ILE A 45 -4.48 5.09 0.87
CA ILE A 45 -3.78 4.34 1.91
C ILE A 45 -3.74 2.86 1.49
N ASN A 46 -2.59 2.21 1.60
CA ASN A 46 -2.34 0.80 1.23
C ASN A 46 -2.39 0.48 -0.28
N GLU A 47 -2.48 1.49 -1.15
CA GLU A 47 -2.43 1.31 -2.61
C GLU A 47 -1.45 2.25 -3.32
N GLY A 48 -1.09 3.37 -2.68
CA GLY A 48 -0.12 4.33 -3.19
C GLY A 48 -0.70 5.38 -4.13
N VAL A 49 0.16 5.93 -4.98
CA VAL A 49 -0.11 7.06 -5.90
C VAL A 49 -0.02 6.60 -7.34
N ARG A 50 -1.02 6.97 -8.14
CA ARG A 50 -0.98 6.80 -9.59
C ARG A 50 -1.57 8.03 -10.28
N LEU A 51 -0.79 8.61 -11.18
CA LEU A 51 -1.14 9.81 -11.93
C LEU A 51 -1.07 9.53 -13.43
N GLN A 52 -2.01 10.05 -14.18
CA GLN A 52 -1.94 10.12 -15.63
C GLN A 52 -1.82 11.59 -16.03
N LEU A 53 -0.73 11.91 -16.71
CA LEU A 53 -0.44 13.25 -17.19
C LEU A 53 -0.68 13.32 -18.68
N ILE A 54 -1.42 14.33 -19.14
CA ILE A 54 -1.47 14.71 -20.56
C ILE A 54 -0.59 15.93 -20.74
N CYS A 55 0.48 15.74 -21.51
CA CYS A 55 1.46 16.75 -21.78
C CYS A 55 1.43 17.15 -23.26
N LEU A 56 1.71 18.41 -23.53
CA LEU A 56 1.85 18.99 -24.88
C LEU A 56 3.32 19.20 -25.19
N ALA A 57 3.71 18.98 -26.43
CA ALA A 57 5.03 19.30 -26.97
C ALA A 57 4.92 19.84 -28.38
N THR A 58 5.89 20.67 -28.79
CA THR A 58 6.03 21.15 -30.17
C THR A 58 6.78 20.15 -31.06
N SER A 59 7.24 19.04 -30.49
CA SER A 59 7.98 17.99 -31.19
C SER A 59 7.33 16.64 -31.03
N ALA A 60 7.14 15.92 -32.12
CA ALA A 60 6.70 14.53 -32.15
C ALA A 60 7.87 13.54 -32.00
N SER A 61 9.11 14.01 -31.84
CA SER A 61 10.32 13.18 -31.87
C SER A 61 10.96 13.00 -30.49
N ILE A 62 10.29 13.35 -29.39
CA ILE A 62 10.84 13.09 -28.04
C ILE A 62 10.83 11.56 -27.81
N PRO A 63 12.00 10.95 -27.59
CA PRO A 63 12.06 9.50 -27.39
C PRO A 63 11.31 9.08 -26.11
N LEU A 64 10.34 8.19 -26.20
CA LEU A 64 9.55 7.76 -25.05
C LEU A 64 10.41 7.19 -23.93
N LYS A 65 11.50 6.48 -24.28
CA LYS A 65 12.46 5.93 -23.30
C LYS A 65 13.13 7.01 -22.44
N SER A 66 13.16 8.28 -22.89
CA SER A 66 13.76 9.36 -22.09
C SER A 66 12.91 9.76 -20.89
N PHE A 67 11.62 9.42 -20.90
CA PHE A 67 10.72 9.64 -19.78
C PHE A 67 10.80 8.52 -18.74
N ILE A 68 10.99 7.28 -19.21
CA ILE A 68 10.93 6.11 -18.33
C ILE A 68 12.00 6.15 -17.25
N GLY A 69 11.57 6.00 -15.97
CA GLY A 69 12.45 6.04 -14.83
C GLY A 69 12.88 7.45 -14.40
N THR A 70 12.34 8.52 -15.02
CA THR A 70 12.57 9.87 -14.50
C THR A 70 11.63 10.17 -13.33
N GLN A 71 12.12 10.88 -12.33
CA GLN A 71 11.26 11.47 -11.32
C GLN A 71 10.47 12.63 -11.92
N ALA A 72 9.20 12.73 -11.56
CA ALA A 72 8.30 13.80 -11.95
C ALA A 72 7.64 14.38 -10.71
N ALA A 73 7.69 15.70 -10.56
CA ALA A 73 6.94 16.45 -9.55
C ALA A 73 5.87 17.30 -10.23
N ILE A 74 4.67 17.24 -9.73
CA ILE A 74 3.52 17.99 -10.18
C ILE A 74 3.11 18.97 -9.09
N ASP A 75 3.14 20.25 -9.40
CA ASP A 75 2.76 21.31 -8.49
C ASP A 75 1.43 21.91 -8.93
N ILE A 76 0.49 21.96 -8.01
CA ILE A 76 -0.88 22.45 -8.21
C ILE A 76 -1.05 23.74 -7.41
N VAL A 77 -1.51 24.79 -8.07
CA VAL A 77 -1.79 26.08 -7.41
C VAL A 77 -3.09 25.98 -6.61
N THR A 78 -3.03 26.25 -5.30
CA THR A 78 -4.19 26.26 -4.40
C THR A 78 -4.98 27.57 -4.51
N ASP A 79 -6.15 27.64 -3.88
CA ASP A 79 -6.97 28.87 -3.74
C ASP A 79 -6.24 30.00 -3.00
N LYS A 80 -5.23 29.65 -2.18
CA LYS A 80 -4.37 30.59 -1.47
C LYS A 80 -3.15 31.05 -2.30
N SER A 81 -3.06 30.65 -3.57
CA SER A 81 -1.91 30.89 -4.45
C SER A 81 -0.60 30.25 -3.97
N GLU A 82 -0.71 29.21 -3.17
CA GLU A 82 0.39 28.35 -2.74
C GLU A 82 0.53 27.16 -3.69
N LEU A 83 1.70 26.53 -3.75
CA LEU A 83 1.93 25.32 -4.54
C LEU A 83 1.88 24.10 -3.64
N THR A 84 0.97 23.16 -3.96
CA THR A 84 0.95 21.85 -3.35
C THR A 84 1.56 20.83 -4.31
N ARG A 85 2.45 19.97 -3.82
CA ARG A 85 3.22 19.02 -4.62
C ARG A 85 2.69 17.59 -4.48
N ILE A 86 2.71 16.87 -5.60
CA ILE A 86 2.61 15.43 -5.66
C ILE A 86 3.68 14.92 -6.63
N SER A 87 4.42 13.87 -6.28
CA SER A 87 5.53 13.38 -7.08
C SER A 87 5.47 11.88 -7.31
N GLY A 88 6.40 11.36 -8.10
CA GLY A 88 6.55 9.94 -8.40
C GLY A 88 7.61 9.70 -9.48
N ILE A 89 7.60 8.51 -10.04
CA ILE A 89 8.46 8.10 -11.15
C ILE A 89 7.62 7.80 -12.38
N VAL A 90 8.11 8.13 -13.56
CA VAL A 90 7.42 7.80 -14.82
C VAL A 90 7.61 6.31 -15.11
N THR A 91 6.52 5.55 -15.08
CA THR A 91 6.51 4.10 -15.34
C THR A 91 6.06 3.76 -16.75
N GLN A 92 5.29 4.64 -17.41
CA GLN A 92 4.84 4.45 -18.78
C GLN A 92 4.78 5.81 -19.52
N ALA A 93 5.10 5.79 -20.80
CA ALA A 93 5.00 6.94 -21.69
C ALA A 93 4.40 6.52 -23.03
N ASP A 94 3.41 7.26 -23.50
CA ASP A 94 2.77 7.07 -24.79
C ASP A 94 2.83 8.36 -25.60
N ILE A 95 2.99 8.25 -26.92
CA ILE A 95 2.80 9.34 -27.86
C ILE A 95 1.40 9.23 -28.47
N GLY A 96 0.67 10.32 -28.49
CA GLY A 96 -0.65 10.42 -29.11
C GLY A 96 -0.63 11.11 -30.47
N ALA A 97 -1.79 11.64 -30.85
CA ALA A 97 -1.96 12.35 -32.10
C ALA A 97 -1.14 13.65 -32.16
N SER A 98 -0.81 14.07 -33.38
CA SER A 98 -0.16 15.34 -33.69
C SER A 98 -0.92 16.01 -34.83
N ASP A 99 -1.05 17.33 -34.80
CA ASP A 99 -1.62 18.14 -35.88
C ASP A 99 -0.54 18.87 -36.70
N GLY A 100 0.72 18.58 -36.42
CA GLY A 100 1.88 19.23 -37.07
C GLY A 100 2.42 20.43 -36.27
N SER A 101 1.62 21.04 -35.39
CA SER A 101 2.07 22.14 -34.50
C SER A 101 2.26 21.66 -33.05
N LEU A 102 1.34 20.81 -32.59
CA LEU A 102 1.37 20.22 -31.27
C LEU A 102 1.28 18.69 -31.34
N THR A 103 1.97 18.06 -30.43
CA THR A 103 1.90 16.62 -30.20
C THR A 103 1.56 16.38 -28.73
N ILE A 104 0.67 15.43 -28.48
CA ILE A 104 0.33 15.06 -27.11
C ILE A 104 1.10 13.83 -26.67
N TYR A 105 1.51 13.84 -25.40
CA TYR A 105 2.13 12.71 -24.71
C TYR A 105 1.30 12.36 -23.48
N ARG A 106 1.12 11.08 -23.22
CA ARG A 106 0.52 10.60 -21.98
C ARG A 106 1.60 9.89 -21.16
N LEU A 107 1.77 10.34 -19.92
CA LEU A 107 2.72 9.75 -18.99
C LEU A 107 1.95 9.16 -17.81
N THR A 108 2.30 7.94 -17.43
CA THR A 108 1.87 7.36 -16.15
C THR A 108 2.98 7.58 -15.15
N VAL A 109 2.65 8.23 -14.05
CA VAL A 109 3.56 8.47 -12.92
C VAL A 109 3.01 7.69 -11.72
N GLU A 110 3.83 6.85 -11.13
CA GLU A 110 3.47 6.07 -9.96
C GLU A 110 4.50 6.34 -8.85
N ASP A 111 4.11 6.07 -7.62
CA ASP A 111 5.08 6.12 -6.54
C ASP A 111 6.17 5.03 -6.69
N PRO A 112 7.33 5.18 -6.03
CA PRO A 112 8.46 4.28 -6.26
C PRO A 112 8.22 2.83 -5.84
N THR A 113 7.18 2.52 -5.04
CA THR A 113 6.84 1.12 -4.72
C THR A 113 6.39 0.33 -5.95
N ALA A 114 6.02 1.02 -7.04
CA ALA A 114 5.74 0.40 -8.34
C ALA A 114 6.93 -0.45 -8.84
N LEU A 115 8.18 -0.07 -8.51
CA LEU A 115 9.36 -0.85 -8.85
C LEU A 115 9.35 -2.23 -8.20
N TRP A 116 8.80 -2.36 -7.01
CA TRP A 116 8.69 -3.64 -6.28
C TRP A 116 7.86 -4.69 -7.03
N LYS A 117 6.91 -4.25 -7.88
CA LYS A 117 6.09 -5.13 -8.73
C LYS A 117 6.90 -5.86 -9.79
N HIS A 118 8.08 -5.32 -10.14
CA HIS A 118 8.93 -5.83 -11.22
C HIS A 118 10.09 -6.71 -10.74
N ARG A 119 10.27 -6.88 -9.42
CA ARG A 119 11.23 -7.85 -8.86
C ARG A 119 10.47 -8.96 -8.15
N ARG A 120 10.75 -10.20 -8.55
CA ARG A 120 10.16 -11.43 -7.98
C ARG A 120 11.27 -12.27 -7.37
N ASN A 121 11.00 -12.88 -6.21
CA ASN A 121 11.98 -13.72 -5.54
C ASN A 121 11.33 -14.91 -4.81
N SER A 122 12.17 -15.89 -4.42
CA SER A 122 11.84 -17.00 -3.52
C SER A 122 12.97 -17.16 -2.53
N ARG A 123 12.73 -16.86 -1.26
CA ARG A 123 13.75 -16.84 -0.19
C ARG A 123 13.10 -16.93 1.18
N VAL A 124 13.90 -17.21 2.17
CA VAL A 124 13.49 -17.42 3.56
C VAL A 124 14.12 -16.35 4.46
N PHE A 125 13.34 -15.86 5.42
CA PHE A 125 13.78 -15.00 6.50
C PHE A 125 13.58 -15.75 7.82
N MET A 126 14.62 -15.86 8.62
CA MET A 126 14.62 -16.57 9.88
C MET A 126 14.70 -15.59 11.05
N ASN A 127 13.88 -15.82 12.08
CA ASN A 127 13.89 -15.04 13.32
C ASN A 127 13.84 -13.53 13.09
N LYS A 128 12.86 -13.08 12.29
CA LYS A 128 12.65 -11.66 11.96
C LYS A 128 11.21 -11.26 12.22
N SER A 129 11.02 -10.04 12.69
CA SER A 129 9.70 -9.41 12.65
C SER A 129 9.36 -8.97 11.22
N VAL A 130 8.10 -8.72 10.96
CA VAL A 130 7.66 -8.17 9.66
C VAL A 130 8.35 -6.83 9.37
N VAL A 131 8.54 -5.99 10.38
CA VAL A 131 9.22 -4.68 10.24
C VAL A 131 10.69 -4.85 9.86
N ASP A 132 11.38 -5.87 10.41
CA ASP A 132 12.76 -6.19 10.03
C ASP A 132 12.86 -6.64 8.58
N VAL A 133 11.91 -7.47 8.13
CA VAL A 133 11.84 -7.92 6.73
C VAL A 133 11.61 -6.73 5.79
N ILE A 134 10.66 -5.84 6.12
CA ILE A 134 10.41 -4.62 5.33
C ILE A 134 11.69 -3.79 5.23
N GLN A 135 12.37 -3.57 6.35
CA GLN A 135 13.62 -2.81 6.38
C GLN A 135 14.72 -3.46 5.55
N THR A 136 14.86 -4.78 5.63
CA THR A 136 15.87 -5.54 4.88
C THR A 136 15.64 -5.41 3.37
N VAL A 137 14.42 -5.66 2.91
CA VAL A 137 14.07 -5.55 1.48
C VAL A 137 14.20 -4.10 1.00
N PHE A 138 13.79 -3.13 1.81
CA PHE A 138 13.95 -1.69 1.49
C PHE A 138 15.43 -1.31 1.32
N GLN A 139 16.29 -1.76 2.22
CA GLN A 139 17.74 -1.51 2.15
C GLN A 139 18.37 -2.15 0.90
N GLU A 140 17.98 -3.37 0.55
CA GLU A 140 18.44 -4.00 -0.71
C GLU A 140 18.08 -3.16 -1.94
N TRP A 141 16.85 -2.64 -2.00
CA TRP A 141 16.42 -1.78 -3.08
C TRP A 141 17.23 -0.48 -3.14
N THR A 142 17.47 0.14 -1.98
CA THR A 142 18.29 1.35 -1.86
C THR A 142 19.72 1.12 -2.35
N GLN A 143 20.30 -0.05 -2.04
CA GLN A 143 21.66 -0.38 -2.47
C GLN A 143 21.78 -0.72 -3.95
N ARG A 144 20.74 -1.34 -4.54
CA ARG A 144 20.79 -1.87 -5.90
C ARG A 144 20.23 -0.90 -6.96
N SER A 145 19.34 0.00 -6.59
CA SER A 145 18.65 0.92 -7.51
C SER A 145 18.88 2.38 -7.12
N PRO A 146 19.75 3.12 -7.84
CA PRO A 146 19.94 4.55 -7.60
C PRO A 146 18.64 5.35 -7.76
N LEU A 147 17.76 4.96 -8.71
CA LEU A 147 16.44 5.58 -8.87
C LEU A 147 15.60 5.40 -7.61
N PHE A 148 15.51 4.20 -7.07
CA PHE A 148 14.75 3.94 -5.85
C PHE A 148 15.32 4.71 -4.66
N ALA A 149 16.64 4.68 -4.48
CA ALA A 149 17.34 5.37 -3.40
C ALA A 149 17.10 6.89 -3.39
N SER A 150 17.00 7.50 -4.58
CA SER A 150 16.74 8.93 -4.72
C SER A 150 15.26 9.29 -4.65
N SER A 151 14.35 8.31 -4.76
CA SER A 151 12.91 8.55 -4.92
C SER A 151 12.10 8.21 -3.68
N LEU A 152 12.57 7.34 -2.79
CA LEU A 152 11.82 6.86 -1.63
C LEU A 152 12.70 6.71 -0.38
N SER A 153 12.16 7.11 0.75
CA SER A 153 12.73 6.89 2.08
C SER A 153 11.72 6.14 2.95
N LEU A 154 12.21 5.32 3.89
CA LEU A 154 11.37 4.58 4.83
C LEU A 154 11.20 5.37 6.12
N ASP A 155 9.94 5.61 6.52
CA ASP A 155 9.58 6.26 7.77
C ASP A 155 8.75 5.28 8.63
N LYS A 156 9.35 4.84 9.73
CA LYS A 156 8.76 3.92 10.71
C LYS A 156 8.24 4.63 11.95
N SER A 157 8.31 5.96 12.01
CA SER A 157 7.92 6.74 13.20
C SER A 157 6.44 6.62 13.57
N GLY A 158 5.60 6.18 12.63
CA GLY A 158 4.18 5.92 12.84
C GLY A 158 3.87 4.52 13.40
N LEU A 159 4.88 3.72 13.73
CA LEU A 159 4.71 2.43 14.39
C LEU A 159 4.83 2.62 15.91
N SER A 160 3.77 2.27 16.63
CA SER A 160 3.67 2.40 18.08
C SER A 160 3.59 1.07 18.82
N LYS A 161 3.42 -0.03 18.09
CA LYS A 161 3.27 -1.39 18.63
C LYS A 161 4.55 -2.18 18.51
N ASP A 162 4.69 -3.20 19.35
CA ASP A 162 5.72 -4.22 19.21
C ASP A 162 5.26 -5.29 18.21
N TYR A 163 6.21 -5.81 17.44
CA TYR A 163 5.96 -6.80 16.40
C TYR A 163 6.67 -8.11 16.73
N ASP A 164 5.91 -9.19 16.63
CA ASP A 164 6.39 -10.52 16.97
C ASP A 164 7.53 -10.96 16.04
N VAL A 165 8.57 -11.52 16.63
CA VAL A 165 9.62 -12.21 15.90
C VAL A 165 9.05 -13.54 15.41
N ARG A 166 8.97 -13.72 14.10
CA ARG A 166 8.50 -14.96 13.47
C ARG A 166 9.67 -15.89 13.23
N PRO A 167 9.55 -17.17 13.60
CA PRO A 167 10.62 -18.13 13.39
C PRO A 167 10.95 -18.33 11.92
N PHE A 168 9.94 -18.17 11.04
CA PHE A 168 10.05 -18.44 9.63
C PHE A 168 9.09 -17.54 8.81
N ILE A 169 9.61 -16.84 7.82
CA ILE A 169 8.85 -16.08 6.84
C ILE A 169 9.38 -16.43 5.46
N MET A 170 8.51 -16.90 4.55
CA MET A 170 8.93 -17.27 3.21
C MET A 170 8.31 -16.34 2.16
N GLN A 171 9.16 -15.77 1.29
CA GLN A 171 8.75 -15.22 0.01
C GLN A 171 8.76 -16.36 -1.01
N ALA A 172 7.63 -16.62 -1.67
CA ALA A 172 7.46 -17.77 -2.55
C ALA A 172 6.97 -17.36 -3.92
N SER A 173 7.90 -17.12 -4.83
CA SER A 173 7.60 -16.66 -6.20
C SER A 173 6.69 -15.42 -6.24
N GLU A 174 6.76 -14.59 -5.21
CA GLU A 174 6.01 -13.34 -5.10
C GLU A 174 6.83 -12.17 -5.61
N SER A 175 6.16 -11.13 -6.14
CA SER A 175 6.81 -9.83 -6.28
C SER A 175 7.14 -9.26 -4.89
N ASP A 176 8.15 -8.39 -4.79
CA ASP A 176 8.45 -7.75 -3.51
C ASP A 176 7.26 -6.91 -3.03
N PHE A 177 6.47 -6.36 -3.95
CA PHE A 177 5.25 -5.63 -3.63
C PHE A 177 4.20 -6.52 -2.95
N ASP A 178 3.88 -7.67 -3.55
CA ASP A 178 2.88 -8.60 -2.99
C ASP A 178 3.36 -9.16 -1.65
N PHE A 179 4.65 -9.51 -1.56
CA PHE A 179 5.26 -10.02 -0.35
C PHE A 179 5.18 -9.02 0.81
N LEU A 180 5.67 -7.79 0.62
CA LEU A 180 5.68 -6.79 1.68
C LEU A 180 4.26 -6.35 2.07
N THR A 181 3.37 -6.18 1.09
CA THR A 181 1.98 -5.77 1.38
C THR A 181 1.20 -6.84 2.13
N ARG A 182 1.37 -8.15 1.81
CA ARG A 182 0.71 -9.20 2.61
C ARG A 182 1.23 -9.27 4.04
N LEU A 183 2.53 -9.05 4.24
CA LEU A 183 3.11 -9.01 5.59
C LEU A 183 2.56 -7.82 6.39
N MET A 184 2.52 -6.62 5.80
CA MET A 184 1.93 -5.45 6.45
C MET A 184 0.47 -5.67 6.79
N ARG A 185 -0.32 -6.25 5.88
CA ARG A 185 -1.74 -6.58 6.13
C ARG A 185 -1.90 -7.55 7.30
N SER A 186 -1.05 -8.57 7.40
CA SER A 186 -1.12 -9.56 8.49
C SER A 186 -0.86 -8.95 9.87
N GLU A 187 -0.10 -7.86 9.95
CA GLU A 187 0.19 -7.14 11.20
C GLU A 187 -0.75 -5.95 11.45
N GLY A 188 -1.65 -5.65 10.51
CA GLY A 188 -2.49 -4.46 10.62
C GLY A 188 -1.74 -3.15 10.41
N ILE A 189 -0.60 -3.19 9.72
CA ILE A 189 0.21 -2.00 9.39
C ILE A 189 -0.33 -1.38 8.11
N ASN A 190 -0.74 -0.12 8.20
CA ASN A 190 -1.02 0.69 7.02
C ASN A 190 0.28 1.28 6.47
N TRP A 191 0.34 1.43 5.16
CA TRP A 191 1.40 2.19 4.51
C TRP A 191 0.84 3.34 3.69
N LEU A 192 1.55 4.44 3.70
CA LEU A 192 1.18 5.68 3.05
C LEU A 192 2.39 6.23 2.31
N ILE A 193 2.19 6.62 1.06
CA ILE A 193 3.17 7.43 0.33
C ILE A 193 2.89 8.90 0.65
N ASP A 194 3.87 9.55 1.26
CA ASP A 194 3.78 10.95 1.67
C ASP A 194 4.89 11.75 0.99
N GLU A 195 4.62 13.01 0.69
CA GLU A 195 5.64 13.89 0.15
C GLU A 195 6.60 14.36 1.25
N ALA A 196 7.88 14.51 0.93
CA ALA A 196 8.82 15.11 1.87
C ALA A 196 8.44 16.56 2.21
N GLN A 197 7.87 17.25 1.22
CA GLN A 197 7.34 18.60 1.33
C GLN A 197 6.01 18.68 0.58
N LEU A 198 4.91 18.81 1.30
CA LEU A 198 3.56 18.99 0.73
C LEU A 198 3.39 20.34 0.05
N LYS A 199 4.10 21.36 0.53
CA LYS A 199 4.13 22.71 -0.03
C LYS A 199 5.53 23.05 -0.51
N VAL A 200 5.61 23.69 -1.64
CA VAL A 200 6.86 24.20 -2.23
C VAL A 200 6.75 25.69 -2.52
N SER A 201 7.86 26.41 -2.44
CA SER A 201 7.93 27.84 -2.70
C SER A 201 8.01 28.16 -4.20
N SER A 202 8.47 27.20 -4.99
CA SER A 202 8.63 27.34 -6.45
C SER A 202 8.44 26.00 -7.14
N SER A 203 7.86 26.00 -8.34
CA SER A 203 7.77 24.83 -9.22
C SER A 203 9.13 24.35 -9.78
N THR A 204 10.22 25.06 -9.49
CA THR A 204 11.59 24.67 -9.82
C THR A 204 12.36 24.13 -8.62
N GLU A 205 11.71 24.02 -7.46
CA GLU A 205 12.31 23.45 -6.25
C GLU A 205 12.66 21.97 -6.45
N GLN A 206 13.84 21.58 -5.96
CA GLN A 206 14.38 20.24 -6.18
C GLN A 206 13.39 19.16 -5.73
N ILE A 207 13.23 18.12 -6.55
CA ILE A 207 12.41 16.94 -6.22
C ILE A 207 13.12 16.18 -5.10
N GLN A 208 12.43 15.99 -3.99
CA GLN A 208 12.91 15.22 -2.85
C GLN A 208 12.31 13.81 -2.87
N ALA A 209 12.98 12.87 -2.19
CA ALA A 209 12.46 11.53 -2.02
C ALA A 209 11.14 11.54 -1.24
N GLN A 210 10.14 10.86 -1.74
CA GLN A 210 8.90 10.59 -1.02
C GLN A 210 9.18 9.74 0.23
N LYS A 211 8.24 9.70 1.14
CA LYS A 211 8.30 8.88 2.35
C LYS A 211 7.31 7.73 2.26
N LEU A 212 7.80 6.52 2.43
CA LEU A 212 6.95 5.38 2.76
C LEU A 212 6.74 5.40 4.28
N ARG A 213 5.60 5.91 4.73
CA ARG A 213 5.24 5.93 6.15
C ARG A 213 4.49 4.66 6.51
N LEU A 214 4.95 3.99 7.56
CA LEU A 214 4.26 2.86 8.16
C LEU A 214 3.49 3.34 9.39
N ILE A 215 2.22 2.98 9.49
CA ILE A 215 1.29 3.51 10.49
C ILE A 215 0.43 2.37 11.03
N ASP A 216 0.41 2.19 12.35
CA ASP A 216 -0.35 1.13 13.03
C ASP A 216 -1.44 1.65 13.98
N ASP A 217 -1.54 2.98 14.14
CA ASP A 217 -2.55 3.62 14.98
C ASP A 217 -3.02 4.95 14.39
N ASN A 218 -4.32 5.25 14.54
CA ASN A 218 -4.91 6.47 13.97
C ASN A 218 -4.34 7.77 14.55
N SER A 219 -3.79 7.75 15.77
CA SER A 219 -3.15 8.92 16.38
C SER A 219 -1.92 9.39 15.61
N GLN A 220 -1.32 8.52 14.81
CA GLN A 220 -0.14 8.81 13.99
C GLN A 220 -0.47 9.52 12.67
N PHE A 221 -1.74 9.61 12.28
CA PHE A 221 -2.14 10.43 11.14
C PHE A 221 -2.15 11.91 11.51
N SER A 222 -1.46 12.71 10.74
CA SER A 222 -1.32 14.16 10.99
C SER A 222 -2.56 14.94 10.56
N ALA A 223 -2.77 16.12 11.13
CA ALA A 223 -3.77 17.05 10.64
C ALA A 223 -3.34 17.67 9.30
N LEU A 224 -4.30 17.97 8.43
CA LEU A 224 -4.06 18.89 7.32
C LEU A 224 -3.66 20.26 7.86
N GLU A 225 -2.81 20.97 7.13
CA GLU A 225 -2.53 22.37 7.45
C GLU A 225 -3.82 23.23 7.32
N ARG A 226 -4.65 22.93 6.32
CA ARG A 226 -6.03 23.39 6.24
C ARG A 226 -6.90 22.58 7.20
N ARG A 227 -6.73 22.84 8.50
CA ARG A 227 -7.41 22.15 9.59
C ARG A 227 -8.93 22.11 9.43
N ASN A 228 -9.53 23.20 8.96
CA ASN A 228 -10.97 23.39 8.81
C ASN A 228 -11.32 23.46 7.33
N ILE A 229 -12.23 22.61 6.90
CA ILE A 229 -12.81 22.63 5.54
C ILE A 229 -14.30 22.91 5.68
N ARG A 230 -14.79 23.90 4.92
CA ARG A 230 -16.20 24.28 4.91
C ARG A 230 -16.99 23.37 3.95
N PHE A 231 -18.22 23.08 4.34
CA PHE A 231 -19.22 22.52 3.44
C PHE A 231 -19.97 23.66 2.76
N HIS A 232 -20.00 23.66 1.44
CA HIS A 232 -20.76 24.65 0.68
C HIS A 232 -21.33 24.04 -0.61
N ARG A 233 -22.66 24.06 -0.76
CA ARG A 233 -23.36 23.36 -1.86
C ARG A 233 -23.10 23.93 -3.25
N SER A 234 -22.60 25.14 -3.39
CA SER A 234 -22.41 25.80 -4.69
C SER A 234 -21.00 26.36 -4.82
N SER A 235 -20.19 25.74 -5.68
CA SER A 235 -18.82 26.19 -5.98
C SER A 235 -18.79 27.49 -6.81
N ALA A 236 -19.87 27.83 -7.52
CA ALA A 236 -19.89 28.98 -8.43
C ALA A 236 -19.79 30.36 -7.75
N VAL A 237 -20.10 30.45 -6.48
CA VAL A 237 -20.08 31.71 -5.69
C VAL A 237 -18.94 31.74 -4.67
N GLU A 238 -18.31 30.59 -4.38
CA GLU A 238 -17.29 30.44 -3.35
C GLU A 238 -15.93 30.85 -3.91
N LYS A 239 -15.21 31.66 -3.15
CA LYS A 239 -13.83 32.09 -3.47
C LYS A 239 -12.75 31.16 -2.92
N THR A 240 -13.14 30.33 -1.97
CA THR A 240 -12.25 29.38 -1.28
C THR A 240 -12.63 27.96 -1.63
N ASP A 241 -11.63 27.07 -1.70
CA ASP A 241 -11.87 25.65 -1.92
C ASP A 241 -12.70 25.06 -0.76
N SER A 242 -13.68 24.21 -1.08
CA SER A 242 -14.67 23.66 -0.14
C SER A 242 -15.10 22.24 -0.51
N ILE A 243 -15.82 21.59 0.40
CA ILE A 243 -16.54 20.35 0.11
C ILE A 243 -17.94 20.76 -0.38
N THR A 244 -18.31 20.30 -1.58
CA THR A 244 -19.56 20.67 -2.24
C THR A 244 -20.65 19.59 -2.11
N ASN A 245 -20.24 18.34 -1.92
CA ASN A 245 -21.13 17.21 -1.67
C ASN A 245 -20.54 16.31 -0.59
N PHE A 246 -21.39 15.81 0.29
CA PHE A 246 -21.00 14.93 1.39
C PHE A 246 -22.06 13.86 1.59
N ILE A 247 -21.68 12.60 1.38
CA ILE A 247 -22.58 11.46 1.38
C ILE A 247 -22.07 10.44 2.39
N GLY A 248 -22.92 10.10 3.38
CA GLY A 248 -22.69 8.99 4.27
C GLY A 248 -23.24 7.69 3.69
N GLN A 249 -22.44 6.65 3.73
CA GLN A 249 -22.83 5.30 3.32
C GLN A 249 -22.69 4.34 4.51
N ARG A 250 -23.69 3.48 4.68
CA ARG A 250 -23.62 2.35 5.60
C ARG A 250 -23.76 1.05 4.83
N SER A 251 -23.01 0.05 5.26
CA SER A 251 -23.08 -1.31 4.72
C SER A 251 -23.20 -2.33 5.84
N ILE A 252 -23.86 -3.44 5.54
CA ILE A 252 -23.91 -4.60 6.46
C ILE A 252 -22.49 -5.16 6.57
N GLN A 253 -22.07 -5.36 7.82
CA GLN A 253 -20.79 -5.98 8.15
C GLN A 253 -21.01 -7.10 9.17
N PRO A 254 -20.05 -8.02 9.31
CA PRO A 254 -20.06 -8.98 10.40
C PRO A 254 -20.18 -8.29 11.76
N THR A 255 -20.91 -8.90 12.67
CA THR A 255 -21.14 -8.38 14.03
C THR A 255 -20.22 -9.02 15.07
N SER A 256 -19.61 -10.15 14.72
CA SER A 256 -18.63 -10.83 15.57
C SER A 256 -17.58 -11.54 14.72
N VAL A 257 -16.40 -11.70 15.28
CA VAL A 257 -15.29 -12.47 14.70
C VAL A 257 -14.90 -13.53 15.73
N HIS A 258 -14.81 -14.77 15.29
CA HIS A 258 -14.36 -15.91 16.07
C HIS A 258 -13.23 -16.60 15.33
N ILE A 259 -12.07 -16.76 15.98
CA ILE A 259 -10.89 -17.42 15.40
C ILE A 259 -10.56 -18.63 16.27
N GLN A 260 -10.42 -19.78 15.66
CA GLN A 260 -10.01 -21.02 16.29
C GLN A 260 -8.75 -21.56 15.62
N ARG A 261 -7.85 -22.12 16.42
CA ARG A 261 -6.71 -22.89 15.96
C ARG A 261 -6.53 -24.16 16.78
N TRP A 262 -5.95 -25.18 16.16
CA TRP A 262 -5.49 -26.36 16.88
C TRP A 262 -4.12 -26.09 17.49
N GLN A 263 -3.97 -26.39 18.78
CA GLN A 263 -2.71 -26.29 19.51
C GLN A 263 -2.16 -27.70 19.77
N ALA A 264 -1.09 -28.06 19.06
CA ALA A 264 -0.60 -29.44 19.02
C ALA A 264 0.08 -29.88 20.34
N ASP A 265 0.72 -28.98 21.07
CA ASP A 265 1.47 -29.24 22.29
C ASP A 265 0.57 -29.57 23.49
N VAL A 266 -0.60 -28.98 23.57
CA VAL A 266 -1.59 -29.24 24.63
C VAL A 266 -2.77 -30.08 24.16
N LEU A 267 -2.84 -30.45 22.89
CA LEU A 267 -3.91 -31.22 22.26
C LEU A 267 -5.31 -30.59 22.50
N ASP A 268 -5.38 -29.28 22.39
CA ASP A 268 -6.58 -28.49 22.64
C ASP A 268 -6.80 -27.42 21.56
N ILE A 269 -7.88 -26.68 21.65
CA ILE A 269 -8.24 -25.61 20.74
C ILE A 269 -8.01 -24.27 21.43
N ASP A 270 -7.20 -23.41 20.83
CA ASP A 270 -7.16 -22.01 21.19
C ASP A 270 -8.25 -21.23 20.47
N GLU A 271 -8.92 -20.35 21.18
CA GLU A 271 -10.01 -19.54 20.66
C GLU A 271 -9.79 -18.07 20.98
N GLY A 272 -10.09 -17.22 20.00
CA GLY A 272 -10.22 -15.79 20.17
C GLY A 272 -11.56 -15.34 19.62
N ALA A 273 -12.41 -14.79 20.46
CA ALA A 273 -13.71 -14.27 20.04
C ALA A 273 -13.87 -12.82 20.45
N GLY A 274 -14.50 -12.03 19.59
CA GLY A 274 -14.77 -10.63 19.84
C GLY A 274 -15.97 -10.11 19.05
N SER A 275 -16.75 -9.23 19.67
CA SER A 275 -17.79 -8.51 18.96
C SER A 275 -17.18 -7.34 18.17
N VAL A 276 -17.68 -7.14 16.96
CA VAL A 276 -17.40 -5.92 16.18
C VAL A 276 -18.19 -4.79 16.82
N GLN A 277 -17.52 -4.04 17.68
CA GLN A 277 -18.14 -2.89 18.36
C GLN A 277 -18.13 -1.70 17.42
N SER A 278 -19.32 -1.30 16.96
CA SER A 278 -19.42 -0.08 16.18
C SER A 278 -19.13 1.14 17.07
N LYS A 279 -18.02 1.83 16.76
CA LYS A 279 -17.65 3.10 17.40
C LYS A 279 -18.30 4.31 16.73
N HIS A 280 -19.18 4.08 15.75
CA HIS A 280 -19.91 5.16 15.10
C HIS A 280 -21.06 5.63 16.00
N SER A 281 -21.17 6.95 16.16
CA SER A 281 -22.28 7.54 16.91
C SER A 281 -23.62 7.29 16.21
N HIS A 282 -24.52 6.56 16.84
CA HIS A 282 -25.88 6.35 16.38
C HIS A 282 -26.84 6.35 17.56
N SER A 283 -28.14 6.44 17.26
CA SER A 283 -29.15 6.17 18.25
C SER A 283 -29.18 4.67 18.56
N GLU A 284 -29.33 4.32 19.83
CA GLU A 284 -29.36 2.95 20.35
C GLU A 284 -30.43 2.06 19.70
N ASN A 285 -31.43 2.65 19.05
CA ASN A 285 -32.56 1.93 18.45
C ASN A 285 -32.21 1.17 17.14
N TYR A 286 -31.00 1.30 16.62
CA TYR A 286 -30.60 0.72 15.32
C TYR A 286 -29.25 0.02 15.43
N ASP A 287 -29.10 -0.78 16.47
CA ASP A 287 -27.91 -1.62 16.66
C ASP A 287 -27.91 -2.79 15.66
N ASN A 288 -26.83 -2.94 14.89
CA ASN A 288 -26.65 -4.05 13.98
C ASN A 288 -26.25 -5.35 14.68
N ALA A 289 -25.92 -5.33 15.98
CA ALA A 289 -25.52 -6.52 16.73
C ALA A 289 -26.59 -7.61 16.71
N SER A 290 -27.88 -7.21 16.65
CA SER A 290 -29.02 -8.13 16.54
C SER A 290 -29.06 -8.95 15.25
N LEU A 291 -28.27 -8.60 14.23
CA LEU A 291 -28.19 -9.38 12.99
C LEU A 291 -27.43 -10.70 13.15
N ALA A 292 -26.65 -10.85 14.23
CA ALA A 292 -25.91 -12.08 14.57
C ALA A 292 -25.09 -12.65 13.38
N LEU A 293 -24.34 -11.78 12.69
CA LEU A 293 -23.50 -12.15 11.57
C LEU A 293 -22.08 -12.46 12.06
N GLU A 294 -21.84 -13.74 12.31
CA GLU A 294 -20.54 -14.21 12.78
C GLU A 294 -19.60 -14.58 11.62
N GLN A 295 -18.33 -14.20 11.74
CA GLN A 295 -17.23 -14.69 10.92
C GLN A 295 -16.40 -15.67 11.75
N ALA A 296 -16.63 -16.95 11.56
CA ALA A 296 -15.85 -18.00 12.18
C ALA A 296 -14.68 -18.42 11.27
N TRP A 297 -13.47 -18.32 11.78
CA TRP A 297 -12.24 -18.63 11.07
C TRP A 297 -11.50 -19.75 11.78
N HIS A 298 -11.12 -20.77 11.03
CA HIS A 298 -10.21 -21.80 11.50
C HIS A 298 -8.89 -21.65 10.73
N PHE A 299 -7.86 -21.12 11.38
CA PHE A 299 -6.52 -21.01 10.82
C PHE A 299 -5.46 -20.85 11.90
N SER A 300 -4.26 -21.29 11.61
CA SER A 300 -3.10 -21.10 12.48
C SER A 300 -2.13 -20.08 11.88
N PRO A 301 -1.82 -19.00 12.61
CA PRO A 301 -0.74 -18.12 12.22
C PRO A 301 0.59 -18.87 12.12
N ALA A 302 1.43 -18.49 11.16
CA ALA A 302 2.70 -19.15 10.92
C ALA A 302 3.75 -18.94 12.04
N TRP A 303 3.57 -17.89 12.85
CA TRP A 303 4.55 -17.47 13.88
C TRP A 303 4.15 -17.84 15.30
N ILE A 304 3.49 -18.96 15.46
CA ILE A 304 3.12 -19.46 16.78
C ILE A 304 4.24 -20.30 17.40
N GLN A 305 4.22 -20.39 18.71
CA GLN A 305 5.26 -21.03 19.52
C GLN A 305 5.49 -22.51 19.15
N ASP A 306 4.44 -23.22 18.68
CA ASP A 306 4.55 -24.62 18.26
C ASP A 306 5.50 -24.87 17.08
N LEU A 307 5.89 -23.84 16.31
CA LEU A 307 6.88 -23.95 15.24
C LEU A 307 8.32 -23.79 15.70
N ASN A 308 8.54 -23.20 16.86
CA ASN A 308 9.88 -22.79 17.27
C ASN A 308 10.52 -23.66 18.38
N GLY A 309 9.72 -24.37 19.12
CA GLY A 309 10.17 -25.35 20.12
C GLY A 309 10.88 -24.79 21.35
N GLU A 310 11.73 -23.79 21.25
CA GLU A 310 12.59 -23.33 22.33
C GLU A 310 12.66 -21.82 22.56
N ASP A 311 12.17 -20.99 21.63
CA ASP A 311 12.40 -19.55 21.73
C ASP A 311 11.27 -18.81 22.45
N GLY A 312 11.60 -18.31 23.64
CA GLY A 312 10.75 -17.38 24.38
C GLY A 312 10.48 -16.02 23.70
N ALA A 313 10.99 -15.81 22.47
CA ALA A 313 10.77 -14.61 21.67
C ALA A 313 9.43 -14.62 20.91
N THR A 314 8.83 -15.80 20.69
CA THR A 314 7.52 -15.92 20.06
C THR A 314 6.43 -15.81 21.15
N PRO A 315 5.51 -14.84 21.06
CA PRO A 315 4.47 -14.67 22.07
C PRO A 315 3.50 -15.87 22.12
N SER A 316 2.76 -15.97 23.20
CA SER A 316 1.74 -17.01 23.36
C SER A 316 0.72 -16.97 22.24
N GLY A 317 0.23 -18.14 21.81
CA GLY A 317 -0.74 -18.26 20.73
C GLY A 317 -1.99 -17.43 20.94
N ASN A 318 -2.47 -17.30 22.17
CA ASN A 318 -3.66 -16.51 22.51
C ASN A 318 -3.48 -15.02 22.17
N SER A 319 -2.33 -14.43 22.49
CA SER A 319 -2.10 -13.00 22.19
C SER A 319 -2.09 -12.71 20.69
N GLN A 320 -1.65 -13.66 19.87
CA GLN A 320 -1.67 -13.54 18.42
C GLN A 320 -3.07 -13.67 17.85
N ILE A 321 -3.87 -14.61 18.36
CA ILE A 321 -5.27 -14.78 17.98
C ILE A 321 -6.07 -13.53 18.33
N GLU A 322 -5.87 -12.96 19.52
CA GLU A 322 -6.50 -11.72 19.94
C GLU A 322 -6.14 -10.55 19.03
N LYS A 323 -4.87 -10.42 18.65
CA LYS A 323 -4.38 -9.39 17.71
C LYS A 323 -5.06 -9.52 16.33
N PHE A 324 -5.18 -10.74 15.81
CA PHE A 324 -5.89 -10.99 14.57
C PHE A 324 -7.37 -10.65 14.68
N ASN A 325 -8.01 -11.11 15.73
CA ASN A 325 -9.41 -10.83 15.99
C ASN A 325 -9.66 -9.33 16.04
N GLN A 326 -8.82 -8.58 16.77
CA GLN A 326 -8.93 -7.12 16.88
C GLN A 326 -8.74 -6.42 15.52
N ASN A 327 -7.78 -6.86 14.71
CA ASN A 327 -7.54 -6.27 13.38
C ASN A 327 -8.74 -6.52 12.45
N LEU A 328 -9.30 -7.73 12.42
CA LEU A 328 -10.48 -8.03 11.61
C LEU A 328 -11.71 -7.26 12.11
N SER A 329 -11.92 -7.20 13.41
CA SER A 329 -13.02 -6.44 14.00
C SER A 329 -12.92 -4.94 13.68
N ASN A 330 -11.74 -4.36 13.80
CA ASN A 330 -11.49 -2.96 13.42
C ASN A 330 -11.69 -2.71 11.91
N TYR A 331 -11.31 -3.67 11.07
CA TYR A 331 -11.55 -3.57 9.63
C TYR A 331 -13.05 -3.53 9.33
N TYR A 332 -13.84 -4.46 9.88
CA TYR A 332 -15.29 -4.49 9.68
C TYR A 332 -15.97 -3.24 10.23
N ASP A 333 -15.54 -2.75 11.40
CA ASP A 333 -16.05 -1.49 11.94
C ASP A 333 -15.77 -0.32 10.98
N SER A 334 -14.57 -0.22 10.42
CA SER A 334 -14.21 0.82 9.45
C SER A 334 -15.07 0.77 8.17
N GLN A 335 -15.48 -0.44 7.74
CA GLN A 335 -16.32 -0.63 6.56
C GLN A 335 -17.81 -0.40 6.83
N ALA A 336 -18.25 -0.44 8.10
CA ALA A 336 -19.66 -0.29 8.44
C ALA A 336 -20.22 1.10 8.11
N LYS A 337 -19.39 2.14 8.20
CA LYS A 337 -19.77 3.51 7.84
C LYS A 337 -18.60 4.26 7.22
N GLN A 338 -18.78 4.65 5.97
CA GLN A 338 -17.84 5.48 5.23
C GLN A 338 -18.54 6.73 4.71
N PHE A 339 -17.76 7.70 4.31
CA PHE A 339 -18.25 8.92 3.68
C PHE A 339 -17.51 9.16 2.38
N THR A 340 -18.23 9.68 1.40
CA THR A 340 -17.65 10.20 0.16
C THR A 340 -17.97 11.68 0.05
N ALA A 341 -17.00 12.45 -0.41
CA ALA A 341 -17.13 13.88 -0.56
C ALA A 341 -16.62 14.33 -1.91
N THR A 342 -17.41 15.16 -2.62
CA THR A 342 -16.90 15.91 -3.77
C THR A 342 -16.35 17.24 -3.28
N SER A 343 -15.13 17.58 -3.72
CA SER A 343 -14.38 18.70 -3.17
C SER A 343 -13.61 19.44 -4.26
N THR A 344 -13.44 20.74 -4.06
CA THR A 344 -12.52 21.58 -4.83
C THR A 344 -11.17 21.78 -4.11
N VAL A 345 -11.02 21.27 -2.88
CA VAL A 345 -9.82 21.43 -2.05
C VAL A 345 -8.63 20.70 -2.67
N ARG A 346 -7.69 21.49 -3.21
CA ARG A 346 -6.52 21.00 -3.93
C ARG A 346 -5.45 20.42 -3.00
N ASP A 347 -5.29 21.01 -1.82
CA ASP A 347 -4.37 20.63 -0.75
C ASP A 347 -4.96 19.61 0.24
N ALA A 348 -6.02 18.89 -0.15
CA ALA A 348 -6.52 17.72 0.58
C ALA A 348 -5.61 16.50 0.29
N HIS A 349 -4.78 16.13 1.26
CA HIS A 349 -3.83 15.02 1.15
C HIS A 349 -4.35 13.76 1.84
N VAL A 350 -4.15 12.61 1.21
CA VAL A 350 -4.48 11.30 1.78
C VAL A 350 -3.57 11.00 2.97
N GLY A 351 -4.12 10.37 4.01
CA GLY A 351 -3.42 10.13 5.27
C GLY A 351 -3.38 11.34 6.21
N TYR A 352 -4.15 12.38 5.89
CA TYR A 352 -4.32 13.56 6.73
C TYR A 352 -5.77 13.74 7.12
N TRP A 353 -6.01 14.35 8.26
CA TRP A 353 -7.35 14.57 8.78
C TRP A 353 -7.68 16.05 8.91
N PHE A 354 -8.97 16.37 8.79
CA PHE A 354 -9.52 17.72 8.86
C PHE A 354 -10.82 17.74 9.67
N GLU A 355 -11.25 18.91 10.05
CA GLU A 355 -12.56 19.16 10.67
C GLU A 355 -13.52 19.72 9.62
N LEU A 356 -14.70 19.10 9.47
CA LEU A 356 -15.76 19.58 8.58
C LEU A 356 -16.66 20.55 9.31
N ASN A 357 -16.83 21.73 8.74
CA ASN A 357 -17.64 22.81 9.31
C ASN A 357 -18.75 23.25 8.34
N GLU A 358 -19.78 23.89 8.88
CA GLU A 358 -20.94 24.44 8.15
C GLU A 358 -21.79 23.35 7.45
N HIS A 359 -21.72 22.11 7.95
CA HIS A 359 -22.57 21.04 7.49
C HIS A 359 -23.74 20.82 8.47
N PRO A 360 -25.02 20.82 8.01
CA PRO A 360 -26.19 20.82 8.88
C PRO A 360 -26.26 19.69 9.90
N GLU A 361 -25.79 18.50 9.53
CA GLU A 361 -25.77 17.33 10.41
C GLU A 361 -24.47 17.24 11.23
N ILE A 362 -23.32 17.46 10.59
CA ILE A 362 -22.02 17.29 11.25
C ILE A 362 -21.82 18.36 12.34
N ASP A 363 -22.35 19.56 12.16
CA ASP A 363 -22.26 20.64 13.18
C ASP A 363 -23.04 20.34 14.47
N GLN A 364 -23.95 19.37 14.44
CA GLN A 364 -24.64 18.87 15.65
C GLN A 364 -23.73 17.98 16.51
N HIS A 365 -22.62 17.48 15.97
CA HIS A 365 -21.63 16.70 16.69
C HIS A 365 -20.57 17.60 17.30
N SER A 366 -19.77 17.04 18.22
CA SER A 366 -18.68 17.75 18.90
C SER A 366 -17.39 16.94 18.89
N GLY A 367 -16.25 17.64 19.01
CA GLY A 367 -14.94 17.02 19.15
C GLY A 367 -14.58 16.11 17.97
N ALA A 368 -14.10 14.92 18.27
CA ALA A 368 -13.57 13.96 17.29
C ALA A 368 -14.60 13.48 16.24
N ASP A 369 -15.89 13.62 16.50
CA ASP A 369 -16.94 13.23 15.57
C ASP A 369 -17.06 14.17 14.36
N LYS A 370 -16.44 15.35 14.42
CA LYS A 370 -16.30 16.30 13.30
C LYS A 370 -14.99 16.11 12.53
N GLU A 371 -14.08 15.28 13.03
CA GLU A 371 -12.78 15.04 12.44
C GLU A 371 -12.83 13.85 11.48
N PHE A 372 -12.36 14.08 10.26
CA PHE A 372 -12.36 13.09 9.19
C PHE A 372 -10.96 12.86 8.63
N LEU A 373 -10.54 11.59 8.57
CA LEU A 373 -9.33 11.14 7.91
C LEU A 373 -9.62 10.89 6.43
N ILE A 374 -8.79 11.43 5.54
CA ILE A 374 -8.86 11.15 4.10
C ILE A 374 -8.13 9.83 3.83
N THR A 375 -8.87 8.79 3.46
CA THR A 375 -8.33 7.45 3.17
C THR A 375 -8.02 7.24 1.70
N ALA A 376 -8.78 7.89 0.81
CA ALA A 376 -8.53 7.88 -0.63
C ALA A 376 -8.95 9.19 -1.29
N LYS A 377 -8.29 9.51 -2.40
CA LYS A 377 -8.58 10.67 -3.25
C LYS A 377 -8.45 10.27 -4.70
N SER A 378 -9.46 10.59 -5.50
CA SER A 378 -9.37 10.66 -6.95
C SER A 378 -9.61 12.09 -7.40
N PHE A 379 -8.83 12.59 -8.34
CA PHE A 379 -8.89 14.00 -8.71
C PHE A 379 -8.46 14.22 -10.15
N TYR A 380 -8.90 15.34 -10.71
CA TYR A 380 -8.29 15.90 -11.90
C TYR A 380 -8.03 17.40 -11.73
N ASN A 381 -7.00 17.87 -12.42
CA ASN A 381 -6.71 19.29 -12.59
C ASN A 381 -6.32 19.54 -14.04
N GLN A 382 -6.82 20.62 -14.59
CA GLN A 382 -6.58 21.03 -15.96
C GLN A 382 -5.99 22.44 -15.99
N ASN A 383 -4.99 22.63 -16.84
CA ASN A 383 -4.35 23.93 -16.97
C ASN A 383 -5.24 24.94 -17.71
N ASN A 384 -5.04 26.20 -17.43
CA ASN A 384 -5.81 27.33 -17.98
C ASN A 384 -5.30 27.74 -19.37
N LEU A 385 -5.58 26.95 -20.39
CA LEU A 385 -5.30 27.30 -21.77
C LEU A 385 -6.40 28.22 -22.36
N PRO A 386 -6.08 29.05 -23.38
CA PRO A 386 -7.08 29.71 -24.22
C PRO A 386 -8.05 28.69 -24.82
N LYS A 387 -9.29 29.12 -25.10
CA LYS A 387 -10.34 28.22 -25.56
C LYS A 387 -9.96 27.47 -26.84
N ASP A 388 -9.44 28.18 -27.84
CA ASP A 388 -9.06 27.59 -29.14
C ASP A 388 -8.01 26.47 -28.96
N LEU A 389 -7.03 26.67 -28.06
CA LEU A 389 -6.01 25.69 -27.77
C LEU A 389 -6.57 24.51 -26.93
N THR A 390 -7.52 24.78 -26.05
CA THR A 390 -8.22 23.73 -25.29
C THR A 390 -9.03 22.84 -26.24
N ASP A 391 -9.74 23.40 -27.21
CA ASP A 391 -10.52 22.66 -28.21
C ASP A 391 -9.60 21.81 -29.09
N GLN A 392 -8.46 22.36 -29.52
CA GLN A 392 -7.41 21.64 -30.28
C GLN A 392 -6.88 20.44 -29.51
N VAL A 393 -6.50 20.63 -28.23
CA VAL A 393 -6.01 19.54 -27.37
C VAL A 393 -7.07 18.47 -27.15
N THR A 394 -8.32 18.88 -26.94
CA THR A 394 -9.45 17.94 -26.78
C THR A 394 -9.64 17.08 -28.03
N ALA A 395 -9.50 17.68 -29.23
CA ALA A 395 -9.54 16.93 -30.48
C ALA A 395 -8.39 15.91 -30.59
N LEU A 396 -7.16 16.29 -30.23
CA LEU A 396 -6.01 15.39 -30.24
C LEU A 396 -6.17 14.23 -29.24
N VAL A 397 -6.69 14.48 -28.03
CA VAL A 397 -6.98 13.45 -27.04
C VAL A 397 -8.01 12.46 -27.57
N LYS A 398 -9.08 12.95 -28.21
CA LYS A 398 -10.09 12.12 -28.83
C LYS A 398 -9.53 11.29 -30.00
N GLN A 399 -8.69 11.87 -30.85
CA GLN A 399 -8.03 11.15 -31.95
C GLN A 399 -7.10 10.06 -31.44
N SER A 400 -6.50 10.25 -30.26
CA SER A 400 -5.63 9.25 -29.63
C SER A 400 -6.40 8.12 -28.92
N ASN A 401 -7.75 8.17 -28.90
CA ASN A 401 -8.61 7.25 -28.15
C ASN A 401 -8.28 7.16 -26.65
N TRP A 402 -7.78 8.25 -26.09
CA TRP A 402 -7.48 8.29 -24.66
C TRP A 402 -8.72 8.68 -23.86
N GLN A 403 -9.02 7.86 -22.86
CA GLN A 403 -10.06 8.18 -21.89
C GLN A 403 -9.45 9.07 -20.80
N VAL A 404 -10.15 10.12 -20.46
CA VAL A 404 -9.87 10.98 -19.32
C VAL A 404 -10.94 10.77 -18.27
N SER A 405 -10.56 10.85 -17.01
CA SER A 405 -11.47 10.70 -15.89
C SER A 405 -12.57 11.77 -15.95
N GLN A 406 -13.82 11.34 -15.82
CA GLN A 406 -14.97 12.22 -15.69
C GLN A 406 -15.45 12.19 -14.25
N ILE A 407 -14.83 13.00 -13.40
CA ILE A 407 -15.45 13.31 -12.11
C ILE A 407 -16.53 14.33 -12.44
N THR A 408 -17.79 13.95 -12.25
CA THR A 408 -18.92 14.85 -12.48
C THR A 408 -18.85 16.00 -11.50
N SER A 409 -18.46 17.16 -11.99
CA SER A 409 -18.70 18.42 -11.30
C SER A 409 -20.09 18.94 -11.69
N ASN A 410 -20.73 19.67 -10.80
CA ASN A 410 -22.06 20.24 -11.03
C ASN A 410 -22.07 21.41 -12.05
N THR A 411 -20.91 21.77 -12.60
CA THR A 411 -20.76 22.87 -13.57
C THR A 411 -19.83 22.46 -14.70
N ASN A 412 -20.21 22.78 -15.94
CA ASN A 412 -19.44 22.47 -17.16
C ASN A 412 -18.10 23.21 -17.30
N ASP A 413 -17.77 24.12 -16.38
CA ASP A 413 -16.57 24.99 -16.44
C ASP A 413 -15.53 24.70 -15.36
N GLU A 414 -15.71 23.68 -14.53
CA GLU A 414 -14.75 23.37 -13.49
C GLU A 414 -13.50 22.71 -14.08
N ARG A 415 -12.36 23.36 -13.90
CA ARG A 415 -11.04 22.88 -14.33
C ARG A 415 -10.43 21.89 -13.35
N GLN A 416 -11.11 21.61 -12.25
CA GLN A 416 -10.66 20.72 -11.19
C GLN A 416 -11.83 20.16 -10.40
N ALA A 417 -11.70 18.93 -9.96
CA ALA A 417 -12.53 18.34 -8.93
C ALA A 417 -11.80 17.18 -8.28
N SER A 418 -12.18 16.85 -7.06
CA SER A 418 -11.72 15.67 -6.37
C SER A 418 -12.89 14.97 -5.68
N ASN A 419 -12.84 13.64 -5.68
CA ASN A 419 -13.67 12.78 -4.85
C ASN A 419 -12.78 12.23 -3.74
N LEU A 420 -13.21 12.43 -2.51
CA LEU A 420 -12.53 11.96 -1.31
C LEU A 420 -13.33 10.79 -0.73
N THR A 421 -12.66 9.73 -0.36
CA THR A 421 -13.18 8.74 0.59
C THR A 421 -12.62 9.08 1.95
N ILE A 422 -13.51 9.25 2.91
CA ILE A 422 -13.15 9.71 4.24
C ILE A 422 -13.86 8.88 5.30
N GLN A 423 -13.25 8.74 6.45
CA GLN A 423 -13.83 8.12 7.62
C GLN A 423 -13.64 8.99 8.86
N ARG A 424 -14.43 8.79 9.89
CA ARG A 424 -14.19 9.47 11.17
C ARG A 424 -12.84 9.08 11.73
N ARG A 425 -12.09 10.05 12.23
CA ARG A 425 -10.73 9.86 12.77
C ARG A 425 -10.68 8.90 13.96
N ASN A 426 -11.74 8.82 14.77
CA ASN A 426 -11.83 7.94 15.93
C ASN A 426 -12.09 6.46 15.57
N ILE A 427 -12.37 6.16 14.30
CA ILE A 427 -12.53 4.79 13.81
C ILE A 427 -11.17 4.26 13.34
N SER A 428 -10.76 3.11 13.85
CA SER A 428 -9.45 2.52 13.54
C SER A 428 -9.32 2.22 12.05
N THR A 429 -8.24 2.70 11.44
CA THR A 429 -7.88 2.39 10.05
C THR A 429 -6.94 1.20 10.05
N VAL A 430 -7.35 0.10 9.44
CA VAL A 430 -6.54 -1.11 9.27
C VAL A 430 -6.64 -1.61 7.84
N PRO A 431 -5.58 -2.19 7.27
CA PRO A 431 -5.65 -2.76 5.93
C PRO A 431 -6.57 -3.98 5.91
N ALA A 432 -7.25 -4.19 4.78
CA ALA A 432 -8.00 -5.42 4.55
C ALA A 432 -7.07 -6.63 4.61
N TYR A 433 -7.39 -7.60 5.46
CA TYR A 433 -6.67 -8.84 5.54
C TYR A 433 -7.61 -10.04 5.49
N ASN A 434 -7.40 -10.91 4.51
CA ASN A 434 -8.05 -12.21 4.43
C ASN A 434 -6.94 -13.27 4.36
N PRO A 435 -6.77 -14.09 5.40
CA PRO A 435 -5.67 -15.05 5.48
C PRO A 435 -5.71 -16.14 4.41
N LEU A 436 -6.85 -16.33 3.73
CA LEU A 436 -7.00 -17.30 2.65
C LEU A 436 -6.71 -16.70 1.25
N GLN A 437 -6.89 -15.38 1.09
CA GLN A 437 -6.75 -14.69 -0.19
C GLN A 437 -5.43 -13.92 -0.31
N HIS A 438 -4.99 -13.28 0.78
CA HIS A 438 -3.80 -12.44 0.80
C HIS A 438 -2.55 -13.24 1.15
N ARG A 439 -2.34 -14.35 0.42
CA ARG A 439 -1.15 -15.20 0.53
C ARG A 439 -0.88 -15.87 -0.82
N PRO A 440 0.37 -16.28 -1.11
CA PRO A 440 0.65 -17.06 -2.29
C PRO A 440 -0.01 -18.45 -2.17
N ILE A 441 -0.37 -19.03 -3.30
CA ILE A 441 -0.84 -20.43 -3.34
C ILE A 441 0.38 -21.31 -3.14
N ALA A 442 0.41 -22.01 -2.00
CA ALA A 442 1.43 -22.99 -1.71
C ALA A 442 1.22 -24.25 -2.58
N SER A 443 2.30 -24.78 -3.11
CA SER A 443 2.32 -26.04 -3.83
C SER A 443 3.48 -26.88 -3.31
N PRO A 444 3.43 -28.23 -3.42
CA PRO A 444 4.51 -29.10 -2.98
C PRO A 444 5.86 -28.69 -3.55
N GLN A 445 6.87 -28.64 -2.70
CA GLN A 445 8.24 -28.27 -3.03
C GLN A 445 9.20 -29.39 -2.66
N ARG A 446 10.40 -29.36 -3.22
CA ARG A 446 11.48 -30.23 -2.76
C ARG A 446 12.43 -29.44 -1.88
N ALA A 447 12.93 -30.10 -0.83
CA ALA A 447 13.91 -29.53 0.06
C ALA A 447 14.97 -30.58 0.41
N LYS A 448 16.16 -30.12 0.76
CA LYS A 448 17.24 -30.94 1.27
C LYS A 448 17.21 -30.90 2.81
N VAL A 449 17.30 -32.05 3.45
CA VAL A 449 17.43 -32.11 4.91
C VAL A 449 18.78 -31.57 5.32
N VAL A 450 18.79 -30.69 6.32
CA VAL A 450 20.00 -30.01 6.82
C VAL A 450 20.11 -30.12 8.34
N GLY A 451 21.31 -29.89 8.85
CA GLY A 451 21.61 -29.92 10.26
C GLY A 451 23.07 -29.50 10.53
N PRO A 452 23.52 -29.54 11.80
CA PRO A 452 24.88 -29.23 12.17
C PRO A 452 25.88 -30.08 11.44
N SER A 453 27.06 -29.51 11.20
CA SER A 453 28.17 -30.24 10.51
C SER A 453 28.64 -31.44 11.31
N GLY A 454 28.68 -32.59 10.64
CA GLY A 454 29.16 -33.86 11.22
C GLY A 454 28.07 -34.73 11.86
N GLU A 455 26.84 -34.29 11.88
CA GLU A 455 25.69 -35.09 12.30
C GLU A 455 25.09 -35.85 11.10
N GLU A 456 24.58 -37.06 11.36
CA GLU A 456 23.87 -37.87 10.38
C GLU A 456 22.34 -37.61 10.41
N ILE A 457 21.83 -37.37 11.62
CA ILE A 457 20.41 -37.10 11.89
C ILE A 457 20.33 -35.89 12.82
N HIS A 458 19.49 -34.92 12.47
CA HIS A 458 19.22 -33.76 13.32
C HIS A 458 17.71 -33.59 13.46
N VAL A 459 17.21 -33.90 14.63
CA VAL A 459 15.78 -33.88 14.95
C VAL A 459 15.55 -33.32 16.35
N ASP A 460 14.39 -32.73 16.59
CA ASP A 460 13.95 -32.34 17.92
C ASP A 460 13.21 -33.49 18.65
N GLU A 461 12.67 -33.20 19.85
CA GLU A 461 11.91 -34.18 20.65
C GLU A 461 10.64 -34.68 19.97
N TRP A 462 10.06 -33.89 19.06
CA TRP A 462 8.88 -34.24 18.27
C TRP A 462 9.25 -35.01 16.99
N GLY A 463 10.54 -35.12 16.65
CA GLY A 463 11.03 -35.75 15.41
C GLY A 463 10.88 -34.84 14.20
N ARG A 464 10.78 -33.53 14.41
CA ARG A 464 10.81 -32.52 13.34
C ARG A 464 12.23 -32.37 12.83
N ILE A 465 12.37 -31.92 11.58
CA ILE A 465 13.66 -31.76 10.91
C ILE A 465 13.84 -30.31 10.44
N LYS A 466 15.05 -29.96 10.07
CA LYS A 466 15.35 -28.70 9.37
C LYS A 466 15.68 -28.96 7.92
N VAL A 467 15.28 -28.03 7.04
CA VAL A 467 15.37 -28.21 5.60
C VAL A 467 15.92 -26.94 4.92
N ARG A 468 16.61 -27.17 3.79
CA ARG A 468 16.94 -26.13 2.84
C ARG A 468 16.04 -26.29 1.62
N PHE A 469 15.23 -25.27 1.29
CA PHE A 469 14.46 -25.25 0.06
C PHE A 469 15.39 -25.09 -1.15
N LEU A 470 15.15 -25.87 -2.23
CA LEU A 470 16.06 -25.91 -3.39
C LEU A 470 16.05 -24.60 -4.20
N PHE A 471 15.05 -23.73 -4.02
CA PHE A 471 15.01 -22.41 -4.64
C PHE A 471 15.90 -21.37 -3.94
N SER A 472 16.35 -21.62 -2.70
CA SER A 472 17.18 -20.67 -1.93
C SER A 472 18.54 -20.50 -2.58
N ARG A 473 18.91 -19.25 -2.90
CA ARG A 473 20.17 -18.90 -3.57
C ARG A 473 21.09 -18.20 -2.60
N ASN A 474 22.40 -18.47 -2.71
CA ASN A 474 23.42 -17.86 -1.84
C ASN A 474 23.52 -16.33 -2.00
N GLU A 475 23.26 -15.82 -3.22
CA GLU A 475 23.24 -14.39 -3.51
C GLU A 475 22.04 -13.63 -2.91
N ASP A 476 21.02 -14.32 -2.42
CA ASP A 476 19.88 -13.73 -1.71
C ASP A 476 20.11 -13.61 -0.22
N ASN A 477 21.37 -13.54 0.20
CA ASN A 477 21.79 -13.40 1.59
C ASN A 477 21.33 -12.05 2.14
N THR A 478 20.25 -12.03 2.90
CA THR A 478 19.49 -10.81 3.26
C THR A 478 19.56 -10.47 4.74
N HIS A 479 20.13 -11.35 5.56
CA HIS A 479 20.30 -11.19 7.00
C HIS A 479 21.40 -12.12 7.53
N ASP A 480 21.75 -12.03 8.82
CA ASP A 480 22.84 -12.78 9.45
C ASP A 480 22.71 -14.31 9.32
N GLY A 481 21.47 -14.83 9.27
CA GLY A 481 21.18 -16.24 9.00
C GLY A 481 21.22 -16.63 7.52
N GLY A 482 21.50 -15.69 6.60
CA GLY A 482 21.44 -15.92 5.16
C GLY A 482 20.00 -16.01 4.64
N ALA A 483 19.85 -16.48 3.41
CA ALA A 483 18.53 -16.64 2.74
C ALA A 483 18.00 -18.08 2.82
N GLY A 484 18.32 -18.83 3.87
CA GLY A 484 17.97 -20.25 3.97
C GLY A 484 18.78 -21.14 3.02
N SER A 485 20.06 -20.79 2.79
CA SER A 485 20.93 -21.46 1.82
C SER A 485 22.34 -21.79 2.37
N ASN A 486 22.44 -21.93 3.70
CA ASN A 486 23.72 -22.17 4.37
C ASN A 486 24.10 -23.67 4.43
N ASP A 487 23.21 -24.58 4.04
CA ASP A 487 23.33 -26.03 4.21
C ASP A 487 23.55 -26.46 5.67
N ASN A 488 22.88 -25.79 6.60
CA ASN A 488 22.92 -26.09 8.03
C ASN A 488 21.55 -25.87 8.71
N ASP A 489 21.49 -26.05 10.01
CA ASP A 489 20.30 -25.94 10.85
C ASP A 489 19.70 -24.53 10.95
N THR A 490 20.32 -23.51 10.32
CA THR A 490 19.78 -22.14 10.26
C THR A 490 18.91 -21.88 9.01
N ASP A 491 18.72 -22.86 8.12
CA ASP A 491 18.05 -22.66 6.84
C ASP A 491 16.53 -22.70 6.92
N SER A 492 15.94 -23.25 7.97
CA SER A 492 14.50 -23.22 8.24
C SER A 492 14.19 -23.27 9.73
N ALA A 493 12.92 -23.01 10.08
CA ALA A 493 12.36 -23.46 11.35
C ALA A 493 12.24 -24.99 11.38
N TRP A 494 11.84 -25.55 12.50
CA TRP A 494 11.50 -26.95 12.61
C TRP A 494 10.28 -27.29 11.72
N VAL A 495 10.40 -28.33 10.93
CA VAL A 495 9.40 -28.79 9.96
C VAL A 495 8.90 -30.16 10.37
N ASP A 496 7.58 -30.30 10.55
CA ASP A 496 6.95 -31.57 10.89
C ASP A 496 7.21 -32.65 9.84
N VAL A 497 7.44 -33.88 10.28
CA VAL A 497 7.52 -35.04 9.40
C VAL A 497 6.25 -35.87 9.54
N LEU A 498 5.48 -35.99 8.44
CA LEU A 498 4.26 -36.79 8.43
C LEU A 498 4.58 -38.26 8.76
N THR A 499 3.93 -38.79 9.77
CA THR A 499 4.00 -40.21 10.11
C THR A 499 2.73 -40.93 9.68
N PRO A 500 2.82 -42.18 9.13
CA PRO A 500 1.62 -42.92 8.70
C PRO A 500 0.61 -43.11 9.83
N TRP A 501 1.10 -43.53 10.98
CA TRP A 501 0.44 -43.47 12.27
C TRP A 501 1.45 -43.70 13.38
N ALA A 502 1.22 -43.09 14.49
CA ALA A 502 2.00 -43.31 15.71
C ALA A 502 1.14 -42.93 16.94
N GLY A 503 1.45 -43.55 18.07
CA GLY A 503 0.82 -43.27 19.34
C GLY A 503 1.74 -43.69 20.48
N GLU A 504 1.25 -43.60 21.71
CA GLU A 504 2.02 -43.95 22.89
C GLU A 504 2.40 -45.45 22.85
N GLY A 505 3.71 -45.72 22.66
CA GLY A 505 4.26 -47.06 22.63
C GLY A 505 4.03 -47.86 21.35
N TYR A 506 3.46 -47.29 20.26
CA TYR A 506 3.28 -47.99 18.99
C TYR A 506 3.40 -47.05 17.78
N GLY A 507 3.61 -47.63 16.61
CA GLY A 507 3.62 -46.91 15.35
C GLY A 507 4.90 -47.11 14.54
N ALA A 508 4.97 -46.45 13.37
CA ALA A 508 6.14 -46.42 12.50
C ALA A 508 6.57 -44.98 12.30
N ARG A 509 7.82 -44.66 12.64
CA ARG A 509 8.42 -43.35 12.44
C ARG A 509 9.66 -43.48 11.58
N PHE A 510 9.75 -42.75 10.48
CA PHE A 510 10.91 -42.66 9.62
C PHE A 510 11.48 -41.26 9.69
N LEU A 511 12.76 -41.16 10.07
CA LEU A 511 13.45 -39.89 10.19
C LEU A 511 14.39 -39.72 9.00
N PRO A 512 14.15 -38.68 8.16
CA PRO A 512 15.06 -38.37 7.06
C PRO A 512 16.43 -37.94 7.59
N ARG A 513 17.49 -38.35 6.87
CA ARG A 513 18.88 -38.04 7.22
C ARG A 513 19.34 -36.74 6.56
N ILE A 514 20.33 -36.09 7.18
CA ILE A 514 20.98 -34.91 6.59
C ILE A 514 21.52 -35.26 5.20
N GLY A 515 21.19 -34.42 4.22
CA GLY A 515 21.55 -34.59 2.82
C GLY A 515 20.49 -35.26 1.96
N GLU A 516 19.49 -35.90 2.54
CA GLU A 516 18.37 -36.50 1.78
C GLU A 516 17.44 -35.41 1.22
N ILE A 517 16.74 -35.74 0.13
CA ILE A 517 15.75 -34.87 -0.50
C ILE A 517 14.35 -35.33 -0.07
N VAL A 518 13.59 -34.42 0.46
CA VAL A 518 12.21 -34.63 0.92
C VAL A 518 11.23 -33.78 0.12
N VAL A 519 9.97 -34.20 0.13
CA VAL A 519 8.85 -33.41 -0.44
C VAL A 519 8.17 -32.69 0.71
N ILE A 520 8.07 -31.37 0.56
CA ILE A 520 7.39 -30.48 1.49
C ILE A 520 6.03 -30.09 0.95
N ASP A 521 5.01 -30.19 1.76
CA ASP A 521 3.69 -29.60 1.53
C ASP A 521 3.40 -28.58 2.65
N PHE A 522 2.22 -27.96 2.66
CA PHE A 522 1.94 -26.83 3.51
C PHE A 522 0.58 -26.94 4.18
N PHE A 523 0.52 -26.86 5.50
CA PHE A 523 -0.74 -26.87 6.26
C PHE A 523 -1.63 -25.70 5.82
N ASP A 524 -2.89 -26.01 5.52
CA ASP A 524 -3.88 -25.05 5.01
C ASP A 524 -3.43 -24.30 3.73
N GLY A 525 -2.43 -24.85 3.02
CA GLY A 525 -1.78 -24.17 1.91
C GLY A 525 -1.03 -22.88 2.33
N ASN A 526 -0.70 -22.73 3.61
CA ASN A 526 0.05 -21.58 4.11
C ASN A 526 1.54 -21.77 3.88
N ILE A 527 2.12 -20.90 3.06
CA ILE A 527 3.54 -20.97 2.66
C ILE A 527 4.51 -20.92 3.86
N ASP A 528 4.09 -20.33 4.98
CA ASP A 528 4.90 -20.22 6.18
C ASP A 528 4.69 -21.40 7.15
N ARG A 529 3.92 -22.44 6.75
CA ARG A 529 3.70 -23.66 7.54
C ARG A 529 4.03 -24.94 6.76
N PRO A 530 5.31 -25.16 6.47
CA PRO A 530 5.75 -26.34 5.76
C PRO A 530 5.66 -27.62 6.63
N PHE A 531 5.40 -28.78 5.98
CA PHE A 531 5.56 -30.09 6.57
C PHE A 531 6.07 -31.11 5.54
N VAL A 532 6.78 -32.13 5.98
CA VAL A 532 7.35 -33.19 5.13
C VAL A 532 6.30 -34.25 4.87
N VAL A 533 6.04 -34.53 3.60
CA VAL A 533 5.11 -35.60 3.17
C VAL A 533 5.84 -36.91 2.90
N GLY A 534 7.08 -36.87 2.41
CA GLY A 534 7.88 -38.02 2.09
C GLY A 534 9.24 -37.69 1.49
#